data_5e33041ec9f8c3dc118df2e66ca15d00
#
_entry.id   5e33041ec9f8c3dc118df2e66ca15d00
#
_cell.length_a   1.000
_cell.length_b   1.000
_cell.length_c   1.000
_cell.angle_alpha   90.00
_cell.angle_beta   90.00
_cell.angle_gamma   90.00
#
_symmetry.space_group_name_H-M   'P 1'
#
loop_
_entity.id
_entity.type
_entity.pdbx_description
1 polymer ?
#
loop_
_entity_poly.entity_id
_entity_poly.type
_entity_poly.pdbx_seq_one_letter_code
_entity_poly.pdbx_strand_id
1 'polypeptide(L)'
;MTHTSRPPLTAIAFPLLAIAFVFSAPYIGYDPSAQPPSTYSLVVSGAMIVIMLGAVFAAVFHADVIAHRVGEPYGTLVLTLAVTIIEVALIESIVLTPGSSPALARDTVFAVVMIVCNGLIGLCIIWGGLRHHEQEYQTS
;
A
#
# COMPACT_ATOMS: atom_id res chain seq x y z
N MET A 1 -24.89 -5.57 18.94
CA MET A 1 -23.85 -5.19 19.93
C MET A 1 -22.82 -4.36 19.19
N THR A 2 -22.89 -3.04 19.33
CA THR A 2 -22.00 -2.10 18.66
C THR A 2 -20.68 -2.04 19.43
N HIS A 3 -19.73 -2.89 19.06
CA HIS A 3 -18.33 -2.69 19.47
C HIS A 3 -17.82 -1.42 18.78
N THR A 4 -17.97 -0.29 19.43
CA THR A 4 -17.20 0.91 19.11
C THR A 4 -15.77 0.67 19.56
N SER A 5 -15.04 -0.15 18.84
CA SER A 5 -13.59 -0.25 19.02
C SER A 5 -13.00 1.09 18.60
N ARG A 6 -12.47 1.82 19.59
CA ARG A 6 -11.69 3.03 19.30
C ARG A 6 -10.59 2.65 18.30
N PRO A 7 -10.34 3.46 17.27
CA PRO A 7 -9.28 3.14 16.33
C PRO A 7 -7.97 2.97 17.11
N PRO A 8 -7.17 1.94 16.80
CA PRO A 8 -5.90 1.78 17.46
C PRO A 8 -5.05 3.03 17.22
N LEU A 9 -4.33 3.49 18.24
CA LEU A 9 -3.48 4.68 18.13
C LEU A 9 -2.53 4.62 16.92
N THR A 10 -2.11 3.42 16.55
CA THR A 10 -1.28 3.15 15.37
C THR A 10 -1.96 3.56 14.06
N ALA A 11 -3.29 3.39 13.94
CA ALA A 11 -4.03 3.76 12.73
C ALA A 11 -4.05 5.27 12.47
N ILE A 12 -3.83 6.09 13.49
CA ILE A 12 -3.75 7.55 13.37
C ILE A 12 -2.28 8.01 13.34
N ALA A 13 -1.43 7.37 14.14
CA ALA A 13 -0.03 7.77 14.28
C ALA A 13 0.77 7.62 12.98
N PHE A 14 0.65 6.51 12.27
CA PHE A 14 1.40 6.28 11.04
C PHE A 14 1.09 7.26 9.90
N PRO A 15 -0.18 7.57 9.57
CA PRO A 15 -0.48 8.61 8.58
C PRO A 15 0.06 9.99 8.97
N LEU A 16 -0.05 10.37 10.25
CA LEU A 16 0.50 11.64 10.73
C LEU A 16 2.03 11.68 10.65
N LEU A 17 2.71 10.58 11.00
CA LEU A 17 4.16 10.45 10.86
C LEU A 17 4.58 10.52 9.39
N ALA A 18 3.83 9.88 8.47
CA ALA A 18 4.10 9.94 7.04
C ALA A 18 3.99 11.37 6.51
N ILE A 19 2.94 12.09 6.88
CA ILE A 19 2.75 13.49 6.51
C ILE A 19 3.88 14.35 7.08
N ALA A 20 4.18 14.22 8.36
CA ALA A 20 5.26 14.97 9.02
C ALA A 20 6.61 14.70 8.37
N PHE A 21 6.88 13.45 7.99
CA PHE A 21 8.10 13.06 7.29
C PHE A 21 8.21 13.72 5.91
N VAL A 22 7.15 13.70 5.10
CA VAL A 22 7.13 14.34 3.78
C VAL A 22 7.42 15.84 3.89
N PHE A 23 6.79 16.53 4.86
CA PHE A 23 7.03 17.94 5.06
C PHE A 23 8.43 18.25 5.63
N SER A 24 9.04 17.33 6.37
CA SER A 24 10.38 17.51 6.91
C SER A 24 11.48 17.14 5.91
N ALA A 25 11.20 16.34 4.91
CA ALA A 25 12.17 15.83 3.95
C ALA A 25 13.09 16.92 3.32
N PRO A 26 12.56 18.08 2.84
CA PRO A 26 13.40 19.13 2.28
C PRO A 26 14.34 19.79 3.31
N TYR A 27 14.00 19.73 4.61
CA TYR A 27 14.79 20.33 5.70
C TYR A 27 15.89 19.40 6.22
N ILE A 28 15.73 18.09 6.01
CA ILE A 28 16.66 17.05 6.49
C ILE A 28 17.88 16.92 5.56
N GLY A 29 17.83 17.54 4.35
CA GLY A 29 18.91 17.42 3.34
C GLY A 29 19.06 15.99 2.79
N TYR A 30 17.96 15.20 2.80
CA TYR A 30 17.95 13.86 2.27
C TYR A 30 17.96 13.89 0.73
N ASP A 31 19.01 13.33 0.13
CA ASP A 31 19.13 13.13 -1.30
C ASP A 31 19.10 11.63 -1.61
N PRO A 32 18.00 11.10 -2.17
CA PRO A 32 17.89 9.69 -2.52
C PRO A 32 18.79 9.28 -3.67
N SER A 33 19.32 10.25 -4.46
CA SER A 33 20.19 10.00 -5.61
C SER A 33 21.68 10.00 -5.28
N ALA A 34 22.06 10.35 -4.05
CA ALA A 34 23.45 10.43 -3.62
C ALA A 34 24.16 9.07 -3.73
N GLN A 35 25.26 9.03 -4.46
CA GLN A 35 26.10 7.85 -4.68
C GLN A 35 27.54 8.13 -4.20
N PRO A 36 28.15 7.28 -3.37
CA PRO A 36 27.60 6.10 -2.71
C PRO A 36 26.64 6.47 -1.57
N PRO A 37 25.71 5.57 -1.20
CA PRO A 37 24.75 5.85 -0.15
C PRO A 37 25.46 5.99 1.19
N SER A 38 25.25 7.10 1.88
CA SER A 38 25.77 7.29 3.23
C SER A 38 25.00 6.46 4.24
N THR A 39 25.62 6.13 5.38
CA THR A 39 24.92 5.45 6.49
C THR A 39 23.67 6.22 6.91
N TYR A 40 23.72 7.54 6.88
CA TYR A 40 22.58 8.40 7.17
C TYR A 40 21.45 8.19 6.14
N SER A 41 21.73 8.16 4.84
CA SER A 41 20.72 7.96 3.81
C SER A 41 20.09 6.58 3.90
N LEU A 42 20.85 5.54 4.26
CA LEU A 42 20.32 4.19 4.49
C LEU A 42 19.34 4.13 5.69
N VAL A 43 19.70 4.78 6.79
CA VAL A 43 18.83 4.84 7.99
C VAL A 43 17.54 5.61 7.68
N VAL A 44 17.64 6.75 7.01
CA VAL A 44 16.47 7.55 6.62
C VAL A 44 15.58 6.79 5.65
N SER A 45 16.15 6.12 4.64
CA SER A 45 15.39 5.27 3.71
C SER A 45 14.70 4.11 4.42
N GLY A 46 15.38 3.45 5.33
CA GLY A 46 14.80 2.37 6.14
C GLY A 46 13.64 2.85 7.00
N ALA A 47 13.79 3.99 7.68
CA ALA A 47 12.71 4.61 8.44
C ALA A 47 11.52 4.98 7.56
N MET A 48 11.78 5.53 6.37
CA MET A 48 10.75 5.88 5.39
C MET A 48 9.94 4.64 4.97
N ILE A 49 10.60 3.52 4.67
CA ILE A 49 9.93 2.27 4.31
C ILE A 49 9.01 1.80 5.43
N VAL A 50 9.48 1.81 6.68
CA VAL A 50 8.67 1.38 7.84
C VAL A 50 7.46 2.28 8.04
N ILE A 51 7.64 3.61 7.94
CA ILE A 51 6.54 4.58 8.07
C ILE A 51 5.53 4.38 6.94
N MET A 52 5.98 4.19 5.71
CA MET A 52 5.12 3.94 4.55
C MET A 52 4.31 2.66 4.70
N LEU A 53 4.94 1.56 5.11
CA LEU A 53 4.23 0.30 5.38
C LEU A 53 3.19 0.48 6.48
N GLY A 54 3.54 1.16 7.57
CA GLY A 54 2.59 1.48 8.63
C GLY A 54 1.40 2.33 8.16
N ALA A 55 1.66 3.31 7.29
CA ALA A 55 0.61 4.14 6.69
C ALA A 55 -0.33 3.32 5.78
N VAL A 56 0.20 2.36 5.01
CA VAL A 56 -0.61 1.45 4.19
C VAL A 56 -1.53 0.60 5.07
N PHE A 57 -1.01 -0.02 6.14
CA PHE A 57 -1.86 -0.78 7.07
C PHE A 57 -2.92 0.08 7.74
N ALA A 58 -2.59 1.32 8.10
CA ALA A 58 -3.56 2.27 8.63
C ALA A 58 -4.65 2.62 7.61
N ALA A 59 -4.29 2.83 6.35
CA ALA A 59 -5.23 3.11 5.26
C ALA A 59 -6.19 1.94 5.03
N VAL A 60 -5.67 0.70 5.00
CA VAL A 60 -6.48 -0.52 4.89
C VAL A 60 -7.46 -0.64 6.05
N PHE A 61 -7.01 -0.41 7.29
CA PHE A 61 -7.88 -0.42 8.46
C PHE A 61 -9.03 0.61 8.35
N HIS A 62 -8.74 1.85 7.94
CA HIS A 62 -9.76 2.87 7.77
C HIS A 62 -10.74 2.53 6.64
N ALA A 63 -10.23 2.00 5.52
CA ALA A 63 -11.04 1.58 4.39
C ALA A 63 -12.03 0.45 4.81
N ASP A 64 -11.55 -0.53 5.57
CA ASP A 64 -12.37 -1.62 6.11
C ASP A 64 -13.48 -1.10 7.03
N VAL A 65 -13.15 -0.19 7.95
CA VAL A 65 -14.14 0.44 8.84
C VAL A 65 -15.21 1.22 8.06
N ILE A 66 -14.82 1.92 7.00
CA ILE A 66 -15.75 2.65 6.14
C ILE A 66 -16.65 1.66 5.38
N ALA A 67 -16.07 0.62 4.78
CA ALA A 67 -16.81 -0.39 4.05
C ALA A 67 -17.88 -1.06 4.94
N HIS A 68 -17.52 -1.43 6.17
CA HIS A 68 -18.46 -1.98 7.14
C HIS A 68 -19.58 -1.01 7.55
N ARG A 69 -19.30 0.29 7.63
CA ARG A 69 -20.32 1.31 7.96
C ARG A 69 -21.31 1.56 6.84
N VAL A 70 -20.85 1.50 5.60
CA VAL A 70 -21.67 1.72 4.41
C VAL A 70 -22.56 0.49 4.14
N GLY A 71 -22.08 -0.70 4.54
CA GLY A 71 -22.80 -1.97 4.37
C GLY A 71 -22.70 -2.54 2.96
N GLU A 72 -23.00 -3.82 2.84
CA GLU A 72 -23.01 -4.49 1.53
C GLU A 72 -24.27 -4.14 0.72
N PRO A 73 -24.18 -4.03 -0.62
CA PRO A 73 -23.00 -4.19 -1.47
C PRO A 73 -22.17 -2.89 -1.67
N TYR A 74 -22.62 -1.79 -1.11
CA TYR A 74 -22.01 -0.47 -1.38
C TYR A 74 -20.62 -0.29 -0.77
N GLY A 75 -20.32 -0.97 0.34
CA GLY A 75 -19.02 -0.91 0.99
C GLY A 75 -17.89 -1.39 0.07
N THR A 76 -18.08 -2.53 -0.57
CA THR A 76 -17.12 -3.09 -1.54
C THR A 76 -16.96 -2.20 -2.76
N LEU A 77 -18.04 -1.59 -3.23
CA LEU A 77 -18.04 -0.69 -4.38
C LEU A 77 -17.23 0.59 -4.09
N VAL A 78 -17.47 1.21 -2.94
CA VAL A 78 -16.73 2.42 -2.50
C VAL A 78 -15.25 2.12 -2.33
N LEU A 79 -14.92 0.98 -1.70
CA LEU A 79 -13.53 0.56 -1.50
C LEU A 79 -12.81 0.34 -2.84
N THR A 80 -13.41 -0.42 -3.75
CA THR A 80 -12.84 -0.69 -5.07
C THR A 80 -12.63 0.60 -5.86
N LEU A 81 -13.63 1.50 -5.87
CA LEU A 81 -13.52 2.78 -6.57
C LEU A 81 -12.40 3.65 -5.98
N ALA A 82 -12.30 3.74 -4.65
CA ALA A 82 -11.26 4.51 -3.98
C ALA A 82 -9.85 3.99 -4.32
N VAL A 83 -9.65 2.68 -4.26
CA VAL A 83 -8.37 2.05 -4.63
C VAL A 83 -8.03 2.32 -6.09
N THR A 84 -8.98 2.15 -7.00
CA THR A 84 -8.79 2.40 -8.44
C THR A 84 -8.39 3.86 -8.71
N ILE A 85 -9.02 4.83 -8.05
CA ILE A 85 -8.67 6.25 -8.19
C ILE A 85 -7.23 6.49 -7.72
N ILE A 86 -6.82 5.91 -6.60
CA ILE A 86 -5.47 6.06 -6.08
C ILE A 86 -4.44 5.43 -7.04
N GLU A 87 -4.71 4.23 -7.55
CA GLU A 87 -3.83 3.54 -8.51
C GLU A 87 -3.64 4.37 -9.79
N VAL A 88 -4.74 4.86 -10.39
CA VAL A 88 -4.67 5.69 -11.58
C VAL A 88 -3.90 6.99 -11.31
N ALA A 89 -4.16 7.66 -10.19
CA ALA A 89 -3.47 8.90 -9.81
C ALA A 89 -1.95 8.68 -9.61
N LEU A 90 -1.54 7.54 -9.04
CA LEU A 90 -0.14 7.18 -8.88
C LEU A 90 0.54 6.96 -10.25
N ILE A 91 -0.10 6.19 -11.14
CA ILE A 91 0.42 5.96 -12.50
C ILE A 91 0.55 7.27 -13.26
N GLU A 92 -0.48 8.11 -13.22
CA GLU A 92 -0.48 9.42 -13.87
C GLU A 92 0.63 10.32 -13.34
N SER A 93 0.81 10.38 -12.02
CA SER A 93 1.89 11.14 -11.37
C SER A 93 3.27 10.72 -11.85
N ILE A 94 3.51 9.42 -12.01
CA ILE A 94 4.79 8.88 -12.50
C ILE A 94 4.98 9.21 -14.00
N VAL A 95 3.95 9.04 -14.81
CA VAL A 95 4.02 9.29 -16.27
C VAL A 95 4.24 10.76 -16.58
N LEU A 96 3.64 11.67 -15.81
CA LEU A 96 3.80 13.11 -15.98
C LEU A 96 5.14 13.64 -15.45
N THR A 97 5.95 12.82 -14.79
CA THR A 97 7.27 13.24 -14.32
C THR A 97 8.21 13.46 -15.51
N PRO A 98 8.90 14.61 -15.59
CA PRO A 98 9.84 14.90 -16.68
C PRO A 98 10.92 13.83 -16.79
N GLY A 99 11.13 13.30 -18.01
CA GLY A 99 12.12 12.23 -18.26
C GLY A 99 11.59 10.82 -18.05
N SER A 100 10.31 10.64 -17.73
CA SER A 100 9.69 9.32 -17.64
C SER A 100 9.66 8.63 -19.02
N SER A 101 9.87 7.31 -19.02
CA SER A 101 9.76 6.51 -20.24
C SER A 101 8.29 6.35 -20.64
N PRO A 102 7.94 6.47 -21.95
CA PRO A 102 6.60 6.18 -22.43
C PRO A 102 6.11 4.76 -22.12
N ALA A 103 7.04 3.82 -21.91
CA ALA A 103 6.74 2.45 -21.56
C ALA A 103 6.38 2.25 -20.09
N LEU A 104 6.63 3.25 -19.22
CA LEU A 104 6.54 3.11 -17.77
C LEU A 104 5.12 2.72 -17.30
N ALA A 105 4.08 3.37 -17.87
CA ALA A 105 2.69 3.04 -17.54
C ALA A 105 2.36 1.58 -17.88
N ARG A 106 2.75 1.13 -19.07
CA ARG A 106 2.56 -0.25 -19.52
C ARG A 106 3.27 -1.23 -18.59
N ASP A 107 4.54 -0.96 -18.30
CA ASP A 107 5.38 -1.84 -17.51
C ASP A 107 4.90 -1.91 -16.04
N THR A 108 4.36 -0.82 -15.51
CA THR A 108 3.71 -0.78 -14.20
C THR A 108 2.47 -1.68 -14.16
N VAL A 109 1.60 -1.60 -15.17
CA VAL A 109 0.41 -2.46 -15.24
C VAL A 109 0.80 -3.93 -15.35
N PHE A 110 1.79 -4.28 -16.16
CA PHE A 110 2.28 -5.66 -16.24
C PHE A 110 2.89 -6.14 -14.93
N ALA A 111 3.64 -5.28 -14.23
CA ALA A 111 4.19 -5.61 -12.91
C ALA A 111 3.08 -5.89 -11.89
N VAL A 112 2.03 -5.08 -11.85
CA VAL A 112 0.87 -5.31 -10.96
C VAL A 112 0.19 -6.64 -11.28
N VAL A 113 -0.06 -6.93 -12.55
CA VAL A 113 -0.66 -8.21 -12.97
C VAL A 113 0.23 -9.39 -12.54
N MET A 114 1.54 -9.30 -12.74
CA MET A 114 2.48 -10.34 -12.30
C MET A 114 2.49 -10.52 -10.78
N ILE A 115 2.47 -9.44 -10.01
CA ILE A 115 2.42 -9.50 -8.54
C ILE A 115 1.12 -10.14 -8.07
N VAL A 116 -0.02 -9.76 -8.65
CA VAL A 116 -1.32 -10.34 -8.25
C VAL A 116 -1.42 -11.81 -8.66
N CYS A 117 -1.12 -12.14 -9.92
CA CYS A 117 -1.31 -13.51 -10.44
C CYS A 117 -0.28 -14.51 -9.92
N ASN A 118 0.96 -14.09 -9.68
CA ASN A 118 2.01 -15.01 -9.21
C ASN A 118 2.33 -14.80 -7.73
N GLY A 119 2.48 -13.56 -7.28
CA GLY A 119 2.89 -13.25 -5.92
C GLY A 119 1.78 -13.55 -4.92
N LEU A 120 0.60 -12.94 -5.10
CA LEU A 120 -0.50 -13.08 -4.15
C LEU A 120 -1.07 -14.50 -4.15
N ILE A 121 -1.34 -15.07 -5.34
CA ILE A 121 -1.86 -16.44 -5.46
C ILE A 121 -0.84 -17.44 -4.93
N GLY A 122 0.45 -17.28 -5.29
CA GLY A 122 1.52 -18.13 -4.78
C GLY A 122 1.65 -18.07 -3.26
N LEU A 123 1.55 -16.88 -2.68
CA LEU A 123 1.56 -16.69 -1.23
C LEU A 123 0.37 -17.37 -0.55
N CYS A 124 -0.82 -17.23 -1.12
CA CYS A 124 -2.04 -17.88 -0.60
C CYS A 124 -1.91 -19.40 -0.63
N ILE A 125 -1.38 -19.98 -1.72
CA ILE A 125 -1.17 -21.42 -1.85
C ILE A 125 -0.13 -21.91 -0.84
N ILE A 126 1.01 -21.22 -0.69
CA ILE A 126 2.04 -21.57 0.29
C ILE A 126 1.48 -21.50 1.71
N TRP A 127 0.81 -20.39 2.07
CA TRP A 127 0.24 -20.21 3.39
C TRP A 127 -0.86 -21.24 3.70
N GLY A 128 -1.72 -21.50 2.71
CA GLY A 128 -2.77 -22.53 2.81
C GLY A 128 -2.18 -23.93 2.96
N GLY A 129 -1.16 -24.27 2.16
CA GLY A 129 -0.48 -25.56 2.24
C GLY A 129 0.29 -25.80 3.53
N LEU A 130 0.84 -24.73 4.14
CA LEU A 130 1.48 -24.82 5.46
C LEU A 130 0.47 -25.02 6.60
N ARG A 131 -0.77 -24.56 6.44
CA ARG A 131 -1.80 -24.62 7.48
C ARG A 131 -2.75 -25.79 7.31
N HIS A 132 -3.00 -26.20 6.08
CA HIS A 132 -3.92 -27.30 5.71
C HIS A 132 -3.21 -28.19 4.69
N HIS A 133 -3.15 -29.50 4.95
CA HIS A 133 -2.48 -30.45 4.06
C HIS A 133 -3.20 -30.62 2.70
N GLU A 134 -4.49 -30.28 2.62
CA GLU A 134 -5.29 -30.30 1.40
C GLU A 134 -6.11 -29.01 1.28
N GLN A 135 -6.16 -28.47 0.07
CA GLN A 135 -7.00 -27.31 -0.26
C GLN A 135 -8.08 -27.77 -1.22
N GLU A 136 -9.34 -27.83 -0.75
CA GLU A 136 -10.47 -28.12 -1.60
C GLU A 136 -11.07 -26.84 -2.17
N TYR A 137 -11.28 -26.84 -3.48
CA TYR A 137 -12.04 -25.79 -4.16
C TYR A 137 -13.53 -26.12 -4.04
N GLN A 138 -14.30 -25.35 -3.28
CA GLN A 138 -15.75 -25.43 -3.30
C GLN A 138 -16.28 -24.72 -4.53
N THR A 139 -16.64 -25.49 -5.55
CA THR A 139 -17.48 -25.02 -6.66
C THR A 139 -18.92 -25.12 -6.25
N SER A 140 -19.55 -24.00 -5.91
CA SER A 140 -21.01 -23.90 -5.74
C SER A 140 -21.68 -23.64 -7.06
#